data_8e88617317fae121ba13a71e5f9a943e
#
_entry.id   8e88617317fae121ba13a71e5f9a943e
#
_cell.length_a   1.000
_cell.length_b   1.000
_cell.length_c   1.000
_cell.angle_alpha   90.00
_cell.angle_beta   90.00
_cell.angle_gamma   90.00
#
_symmetry.space_group_name_H-M   'P 1'
#
loop_
_entity.id
_entity.type
_entity.pdbx_description
1 polymer ?
#
loop_
_entity_poly.entity_id
_entity_poly.type
_entity_poly.pdbx_seq_one_letter_code
_entity_poly.pdbx_strand_id
1 'polypeptide(L)'
;MDREYKKRIERVIQYIETHLTEKISLADVAKVSHFSPYHFHRIFTGVIGETVNDYIARRRLERAANLLIFKDQLTVTEIALACGFSSSANFAKAVKLHFGFTPSQIRNPEKVKNSKIGKIFSKYGKDFHPRDLYPAHITNEVMIKTKSKDINMNVEIKDLDTQRVCTLASQRGYEPESIYNAWDKIIEWATNNGIKADEQQRFAFAFDNPTVTPEDRCRYSASIVVGENVSIKPPFSPSEIPKGKYAVAYFKGSPEETIQAQLGIYSDWLPNSGVEPDNFPMLERYLNDARVDGYVEMEIYVKLKDL
;
A
#
# COMPACT_ATOMS: atom_id res chain seq x y z
N MET A 1 15.28 -7.32 8.75
CA MET A 1 14.96 -5.89 8.49
C MET A 1 16.07 -5.04 9.08
N ASP A 2 16.62 -4.15 8.27
CA ASP A 2 17.63 -3.19 8.70
C ASP A 2 17.15 -2.41 9.92
N ARG A 3 18.07 -2.13 10.86
CA ARG A 3 17.81 -1.41 12.12
C ARG A 3 17.23 -0.02 11.87
N GLU A 4 17.63 0.65 10.78
CA GLU A 4 17.12 2.00 10.46
C GLU A 4 15.68 1.98 9.91
N TYR A 5 15.34 1.03 9.02
CA TYR A 5 13.96 0.86 8.57
C TYR A 5 13.02 0.57 9.73
N LYS A 6 13.44 -0.32 10.65
CA LYS A 6 12.65 -0.65 11.85
C LYS A 6 12.38 0.60 12.68
N LYS A 7 13.42 1.41 12.97
CA LYS A 7 13.27 2.66 13.73
C LYS A 7 12.33 3.68 13.06
N ARG A 8 12.36 3.78 11.74
CA ARG A 8 11.47 4.69 11.00
C ARG A 8 10.01 4.26 11.10
N ILE A 9 9.72 2.98 10.97
CA ILE A 9 8.37 2.44 11.15
C ILE A 9 7.91 2.59 12.60
N GLU A 10 8.78 2.33 13.59
CA GLU A 10 8.48 2.55 15.01
C GLU A 10 8.12 4.01 15.31
N ARG A 11 8.83 4.99 14.72
CA ARG A 11 8.49 6.42 14.83
C ARG A 11 7.09 6.72 14.27
N VAL A 12 6.76 6.14 13.11
CA VAL A 12 5.42 6.30 12.52
C VAL A 12 4.34 5.73 13.44
N ILE A 13 4.56 4.52 13.95
CA ILE A 13 3.62 3.89 14.90
C ILE A 13 3.45 4.78 16.12
N GLN A 14 4.54 5.26 16.72
CA GLN A 14 4.49 6.14 17.88
C GLN A 14 3.75 7.44 17.57
N TYR A 15 3.99 8.04 16.41
CA TYR A 15 3.28 9.24 15.96
C TYR A 15 1.77 8.97 15.85
N ILE A 16 1.36 7.87 15.20
CA ILE A 16 -0.05 7.50 15.07
C ILE A 16 -0.67 7.32 16.47
N GLU A 17 -0.02 6.58 17.38
CA GLU A 17 -0.53 6.32 18.72
C GLU A 17 -0.75 7.61 19.54
N THR A 18 0.13 8.59 19.39
CA THR A 18 0.01 9.87 20.10
C THR A 18 -1.03 10.83 19.50
N HIS A 19 -1.37 10.66 18.20
CA HIS A 19 -2.30 11.53 17.47
C HIS A 19 -3.60 10.81 17.04
N LEU A 20 -3.94 9.66 17.64
CA LEU A 20 -5.12 8.87 17.25
C LEU A 20 -6.45 9.62 17.23
N THR A 21 -6.58 10.64 18.06
CA THR A 21 -7.81 11.47 18.16
C THR A 21 -7.87 12.58 17.11
N GLU A 22 -6.75 12.84 16.44
CA GLU A 22 -6.59 13.90 15.46
C GLU A 22 -6.80 13.40 14.04
N LYS A 23 -6.91 14.33 13.09
CA LYS A 23 -6.90 14.00 11.67
C LYS A 23 -5.46 13.73 11.24
N ILE A 24 -5.10 12.48 11.08
CA ILE A 24 -3.79 12.05 10.57
C ILE A 24 -3.89 11.94 9.06
N SER A 25 -3.04 12.67 8.33
CA SER A 25 -2.90 12.53 6.89
C SER A 25 -1.73 11.61 6.54
N LEU A 26 -1.81 11.02 5.33
CA LEU A 26 -0.74 10.20 4.82
C LEU A 26 0.57 10.99 4.63
N ALA A 27 0.46 12.28 4.27
CA ALA A 27 1.61 13.17 4.14
C ALA A 27 2.34 13.36 5.49
N ASP A 28 1.59 13.46 6.60
CA ASP A 28 2.18 13.62 7.94
C ASP A 28 3.02 12.39 8.30
N VAL A 29 2.46 11.21 8.13
CA VAL A 29 3.16 9.96 8.48
C VAL A 29 4.32 9.65 7.54
N ALA A 30 4.21 9.98 6.25
CA ALA A 30 5.32 9.87 5.30
C ALA A 30 6.49 10.78 5.71
N LYS A 31 6.20 12.02 6.11
CA LYS A 31 7.21 12.98 6.61
C LYS A 31 7.91 12.45 7.86
N VAL A 32 7.16 11.90 8.82
CA VAL A 32 7.70 11.31 10.06
C VAL A 32 8.62 10.14 9.76
N SER A 33 8.32 9.35 8.74
CA SER A 33 9.11 8.19 8.35
C SER A 33 10.40 8.55 7.61
N HIS A 34 10.54 9.77 7.10
CA HIS A 34 11.59 10.18 6.15
C HIS A 34 11.62 9.31 4.86
N PHE A 35 10.52 8.63 4.52
CA PHE A 35 10.36 7.99 3.23
C PHE A 35 9.67 8.93 2.22
N SER A 36 9.90 8.67 0.94
CA SER A 36 9.15 9.40 -0.07
C SER A 36 7.67 9.02 -0.06
N PRO A 37 6.74 9.96 -0.40
CA PRO A 37 5.32 9.65 -0.46
C PRO A 37 4.97 8.48 -1.37
N TYR A 38 5.73 8.25 -2.46
CA TYR A 38 5.51 7.14 -3.40
C TYR A 38 5.77 5.77 -2.79
N HIS A 39 6.72 5.68 -1.86
CA HIS A 39 7.16 4.40 -1.31
C HIS A 39 6.62 4.14 0.09
N PHE A 40 6.30 5.21 0.83
CA PHE A 40 5.90 5.07 2.23
C PHE A 40 4.75 4.07 2.44
N HIS A 41 3.69 4.17 1.63
CA HIS A 41 2.56 3.23 1.80
C HIS A 41 2.95 1.78 1.54
N ARG A 42 3.77 1.55 0.49
CA ARG A 42 4.20 0.19 0.13
C ARG A 42 5.07 -0.39 1.23
N ILE A 43 6.02 0.42 1.74
CA ILE A 43 6.88 0.02 2.86
C ILE A 43 6.03 -0.25 4.11
N PHE A 44 5.15 0.65 4.49
CA PHE A 44 4.31 0.48 5.68
C PHE A 44 3.41 -0.76 5.54
N THR A 45 2.69 -0.89 4.43
CA THR A 45 1.82 -2.05 4.18
C THR A 45 2.63 -3.35 4.13
N GLY A 46 3.79 -3.35 3.48
CA GLY A 46 4.67 -4.52 3.42
C GLY A 46 5.20 -4.94 4.78
N VAL A 47 5.59 -3.96 5.63
CA VAL A 47 6.17 -4.24 6.96
C VAL A 47 5.11 -4.57 7.99
N ILE A 48 3.98 -3.85 8.01
CA ILE A 48 2.93 -3.99 9.04
C ILE A 48 1.85 -5.00 8.64
N GLY A 49 1.67 -5.25 7.33
CA GLY A 49 0.66 -6.17 6.80
C GLY A 49 -0.74 -5.57 6.65
N GLU A 50 -0.88 -4.26 6.88
CA GLU A 50 -2.14 -3.52 6.69
C GLU A 50 -1.85 -2.08 6.25
N THR A 51 -2.84 -1.40 5.64
CA THR A 51 -2.65 -0.01 5.23
C THR A 51 -2.58 0.92 6.44
N VAL A 52 -2.00 2.12 6.26
CA VAL A 52 -1.95 3.14 7.33
C VAL A 52 -3.35 3.49 7.83
N ASN A 53 -4.32 3.62 6.91
CA ASN A 53 -5.70 3.94 7.27
C ASN A 53 -6.37 2.82 8.06
N ASP A 54 -6.16 1.56 7.66
CA ASP A 54 -6.69 0.40 8.38
C ASP A 54 -6.03 0.29 9.76
N TYR A 55 -4.71 0.52 9.85
CA TYR A 55 -4.00 0.56 11.12
C TYR A 55 -4.62 1.62 12.06
N ILE A 56 -4.78 2.87 11.60
CA ILE A 56 -5.37 3.95 12.40
C ILE A 56 -6.81 3.59 12.81
N ALA A 57 -7.63 3.10 11.87
CA ALA A 57 -9.02 2.71 12.15
C ALA A 57 -9.08 1.60 13.20
N ARG A 58 -8.26 0.57 13.06
CA ARG A 58 -8.16 -0.53 14.01
C ARG A 58 -7.73 -0.04 15.40
N ARG A 59 -6.68 0.79 15.49
CA ARG A 59 -6.20 1.32 16.78
C ARG A 59 -7.26 2.19 17.47
N ARG A 60 -8.02 3.00 16.71
CA ARG A 60 -9.17 3.75 17.25
C ARG A 60 -10.26 2.85 17.80
N LEU A 61 -10.57 1.76 17.09
CA LEU A 61 -11.58 0.79 17.52
C LEU A 61 -11.14 0.01 18.76
N GLU A 62 -9.88 -0.39 18.85
CA GLU A 62 -9.31 -1.04 20.04
C GLU A 62 -9.38 -0.11 21.27
N ARG A 63 -8.99 1.17 21.11
CA ARG A 63 -9.14 2.17 22.16
C ARG A 63 -10.60 2.34 22.59
N ALA A 64 -11.51 2.37 21.61
CA ALA A 64 -12.94 2.50 21.88
C ALA A 64 -13.51 1.29 22.62
N ALA A 65 -13.10 0.07 22.27
CA ALA A 65 -13.52 -1.13 23.00
C ALA A 65 -13.10 -1.08 24.47
N ASN A 66 -11.87 -0.62 24.76
CA ASN A 66 -11.40 -0.38 26.12
C ASN A 66 -12.31 0.61 26.87
N LEU A 67 -12.61 1.77 26.25
CA LEU A 67 -13.44 2.77 26.89
C LEU A 67 -14.88 2.29 27.09
N LEU A 68 -15.43 1.53 26.15
CA LEU A 68 -16.77 0.93 26.28
C LEU A 68 -16.85 -0.04 27.46
N ILE A 69 -15.80 -0.81 27.70
CA ILE A 69 -15.75 -1.85 28.74
C ILE A 69 -15.49 -1.26 30.13
N PHE A 70 -14.56 -0.30 30.22
CA PHE A 70 -14.01 0.14 31.51
C PHE A 70 -14.46 1.56 31.94
N LYS A 71 -15.20 2.30 31.10
CA LYS A 71 -15.60 3.68 31.40
C LYS A 71 -17.13 3.87 31.28
N ASP A 72 -17.87 3.33 32.25
CA ASP A 72 -19.33 3.35 32.27
C ASP A 72 -19.92 4.76 32.32
N GLN A 73 -19.17 5.73 32.89
CA GLN A 73 -19.57 7.13 33.00
C GLN A 73 -19.60 7.88 31.67
N LEU A 74 -18.88 7.38 30.63
CA LEU A 74 -18.87 8.03 29.32
C LEU A 74 -20.02 7.50 28.45
N THR A 75 -20.70 8.38 27.77
CA THR A 75 -21.69 8.01 26.75
C THR A 75 -21.00 7.39 25.51
N VAL A 76 -21.76 6.64 24.72
CA VAL A 76 -21.24 6.10 23.44
C VAL A 76 -20.79 7.22 22.49
N THR A 77 -21.45 8.37 22.53
CA THR A 77 -21.10 9.54 21.71
C THR A 77 -19.79 10.18 22.17
N GLU A 78 -19.59 10.34 23.47
CA GLU A 78 -18.32 10.85 24.01
C GLU A 78 -17.15 9.91 23.68
N ILE A 79 -17.36 8.60 23.79
CA ILE A 79 -16.34 7.61 23.40
C ILE A 79 -16.01 7.71 21.90
N ALA A 80 -17.03 7.85 21.05
CA ALA A 80 -16.82 8.01 19.61
C ALA A 80 -15.92 9.23 19.31
N LEU A 81 -16.22 10.38 19.90
CA LEU A 81 -15.43 11.60 19.73
C LEU A 81 -14.02 11.47 20.32
N ALA A 82 -13.90 10.90 21.52
CA ALA A 82 -12.62 10.65 22.19
C ALA A 82 -11.72 9.66 21.43
N CYS A 83 -12.29 8.87 20.52
CA CYS A 83 -11.54 7.96 19.63
C CYS A 83 -11.34 8.50 18.21
N GLY A 84 -11.64 9.78 17.94
CA GLY A 84 -11.41 10.45 16.67
C GLY A 84 -12.43 10.11 15.57
N PHE A 85 -13.64 9.66 15.95
CA PHE A 85 -14.74 9.48 14.99
C PHE A 85 -15.54 10.78 14.86
N SER A 86 -15.95 11.09 13.63
CA SER A 86 -16.71 12.31 13.32
C SER A 86 -18.16 12.27 13.79
N SER A 87 -18.72 11.08 14.05
CA SER A 87 -20.08 10.91 14.55
C SER A 87 -20.26 9.55 15.24
N SER A 88 -21.25 9.50 16.16
CA SER A 88 -21.63 8.24 16.82
C SER A 88 -22.20 7.21 15.85
N ALA A 89 -22.83 7.64 14.75
CA ALA A 89 -23.36 6.74 13.73
C ALA A 89 -22.22 6.03 12.95
N ASN A 90 -21.21 6.78 12.49
CA ASN A 90 -20.04 6.22 11.84
C ASN A 90 -19.26 5.30 12.78
N PHE A 91 -19.13 5.70 14.03
CA PHE A 91 -18.54 4.89 15.09
C PHE A 91 -19.27 3.55 15.28
N ALA A 92 -20.61 3.60 15.46
CA ALA A 92 -21.41 2.39 15.67
C ALA A 92 -21.32 1.42 14.49
N LYS A 93 -21.32 1.94 13.26
CA LYS A 93 -21.12 1.15 12.02
C LYS A 93 -19.74 0.50 12.00
N ALA A 94 -18.68 1.26 12.28
CA ALA A 94 -17.31 0.76 12.30
C ALA A 94 -17.10 -0.30 13.39
N VAL A 95 -17.58 -0.06 14.60
CA VAL A 95 -17.54 -1.03 15.72
C VAL A 95 -18.25 -2.33 15.33
N LYS A 96 -19.47 -2.23 14.77
CA LYS A 96 -20.23 -3.42 14.36
C LYS A 96 -19.54 -4.20 13.25
N LEU A 97 -18.99 -3.49 12.26
CA LEU A 97 -18.26 -4.12 11.15
C LEU A 97 -17.01 -4.87 11.66
N HIS A 98 -16.28 -4.25 12.57
CA HIS A 98 -14.99 -4.75 13.04
C HIS A 98 -15.13 -5.86 14.08
N PHE A 99 -16.00 -5.68 15.10
CA PHE A 99 -16.17 -6.62 16.19
C PHE A 99 -17.37 -7.58 16.03
N GLY A 100 -18.27 -7.30 15.09
CA GLY A 100 -19.53 -8.03 14.94
C GLY A 100 -20.63 -7.62 15.92
N PHE A 101 -20.37 -6.64 16.82
CA PHE A 101 -21.26 -6.18 17.88
C PHE A 101 -21.43 -4.67 17.87
N THR A 102 -22.59 -4.20 18.36
CA THR A 102 -22.80 -2.77 18.56
C THR A 102 -22.04 -2.27 19.80
N PRO A 103 -21.75 -0.95 19.90
CA PRO A 103 -21.14 -0.36 21.10
C PRO A 103 -21.88 -0.70 22.40
N SER A 104 -23.21 -0.69 22.38
CA SER A 104 -24.04 -1.04 23.55
C SER A 104 -23.94 -2.52 23.93
N GLN A 105 -23.73 -3.40 22.96
CA GLN A 105 -23.49 -4.82 23.23
C GLN A 105 -22.11 -5.07 23.83
N ILE A 106 -21.08 -4.36 23.37
CA ILE A 106 -19.72 -4.43 23.94
C ILE A 106 -19.75 -3.92 25.40
N ARG A 107 -20.49 -2.85 25.69
CA ARG A 107 -20.62 -2.29 27.05
C ARG A 107 -21.30 -3.25 28.03
N ASN A 108 -22.24 -4.05 27.56
CA ASN A 108 -23.01 -4.98 28.38
C ASN A 108 -22.78 -6.43 27.88
N PRO A 109 -21.60 -7.01 28.09
CA PRO A 109 -21.25 -8.33 27.54
C PRO A 109 -22.10 -9.48 28.07
N GLU A 110 -22.72 -9.34 29.26
CA GLU A 110 -23.66 -10.33 29.78
C GLU A 110 -24.89 -10.54 28.89
N LYS A 111 -25.30 -9.51 28.13
CA LYS A 111 -26.38 -9.61 27.16
C LYS A 111 -25.98 -10.39 25.91
N VAL A 112 -24.70 -10.79 25.78
CA VAL A 112 -24.13 -11.42 24.59
C VAL A 112 -23.43 -12.75 24.95
N LYS A 113 -23.99 -13.47 25.93
CA LYS A 113 -23.39 -14.70 26.54
C LYS A 113 -22.89 -15.78 25.56
N ASN A 114 -23.46 -15.86 24.35
CA ASN A 114 -23.09 -16.84 23.34
C ASN A 114 -22.15 -16.29 22.24
N SER A 115 -21.65 -15.08 22.40
CA SER A 115 -20.76 -14.42 21.44
C SER A 115 -19.29 -14.73 21.69
N LYS A 116 -18.43 -14.46 20.68
CA LYS A 116 -16.97 -14.50 20.86
C LYS A 116 -16.53 -13.66 22.07
N ILE A 117 -17.10 -12.46 22.23
CA ILE A 117 -16.81 -11.54 23.36
C ILE A 117 -17.30 -12.17 24.68
N GLY A 118 -18.53 -12.68 24.76
CA GLY A 118 -19.05 -13.33 25.96
C GLY A 118 -18.23 -14.56 26.38
N LYS A 119 -17.74 -15.35 25.43
CA LYS A 119 -16.84 -16.49 25.70
C LYS A 119 -15.48 -16.04 26.20
N ILE A 120 -14.94 -14.93 25.70
CA ILE A 120 -13.67 -14.36 26.14
C ILE A 120 -13.81 -13.79 27.55
N PHE A 121 -14.88 -13.02 27.84
CA PHE A 121 -15.17 -12.53 29.20
C PHE A 121 -15.38 -13.63 30.19
N SER A 122 -16.06 -14.73 29.83
CA SER A 122 -16.24 -15.90 30.72
C SER A 122 -14.95 -16.65 30.99
N LYS A 123 -13.97 -16.57 30.08
CA LYS A 123 -12.69 -17.27 30.20
C LYS A 123 -11.65 -16.48 31.01
N TYR A 124 -11.63 -15.15 30.87
CA TYR A 124 -10.58 -14.28 31.41
C TYR A 124 -11.05 -13.35 32.53
N GLY A 125 -12.35 -13.32 32.84
CA GLY A 125 -12.92 -12.52 33.93
C GLY A 125 -12.66 -11.01 33.76
N LYS A 126 -12.35 -10.34 34.90
CA LYS A 126 -12.07 -8.90 34.93
C LYS A 126 -10.71 -8.49 34.34
N ASP A 127 -9.83 -9.47 34.13
CA ASP A 127 -8.49 -9.25 33.56
C ASP A 127 -8.46 -9.27 32.03
N PHE A 128 -9.64 -9.22 31.40
CA PHE A 128 -9.78 -9.15 29.97
C PHE A 128 -9.11 -7.89 29.41
N HIS A 129 -8.13 -8.10 28.55
CA HIS A 129 -7.52 -7.02 27.78
C HIS A 129 -8.08 -7.05 26.35
N PRO A 130 -8.49 -5.93 25.75
CA PRO A 130 -8.98 -5.92 24.36
C PRO A 130 -7.99 -6.51 23.33
N ARG A 131 -6.72 -6.63 23.71
CA ARG A 131 -5.73 -7.40 22.94
C ARG A 131 -6.12 -8.87 22.77
N ASP A 132 -6.94 -9.43 23.66
CA ASP A 132 -7.38 -10.82 23.62
C ASP A 132 -8.50 -11.04 22.58
N LEU A 133 -9.09 -9.98 22.04
CA LEU A 133 -10.01 -10.04 20.88
C LEU A 133 -9.27 -10.31 19.56
N TYR A 134 -7.99 -10.07 19.55
CA TYR A 134 -7.13 -10.32 18.40
C TYR A 134 -6.23 -11.53 18.66
N PRO A 135 -6.04 -12.41 17.69
CA PRO A 135 -5.04 -13.48 17.84
C PRO A 135 -3.69 -12.83 18.17
N ALA A 136 -3.00 -13.40 19.14
CA ALA A 136 -1.82 -12.91 19.85
C ALA A 136 -0.62 -12.51 18.98
N HIS A 137 -0.73 -11.43 18.19
CA HIS A 137 0.29 -11.02 17.24
C HIS A 137 0.75 -9.58 17.38
N ILE A 138 0.34 -8.88 18.42
CA ILE A 138 0.89 -7.56 18.75
C ILE A 138 1.37 -7.58 20.21
N THR A 139 2.35 -8.39 20.50
CA THR A 139 3.31 -8.13 21.57
C THR A 139 4.21 -6.99 21.11
N ASN A 140 4.85 -6.26 22.03
CA ASN A 140 5.75 -5.11 21.78
C ASN A 140 6.93 -5.35 20.80
N GLU A 141 7.03 -6.51 20.21
CA GLU A 141 7.77 -6.76 18.99
C GLU A 141 6.82 -6.51 17.82
N VAL A 142 7.16 -5.52 16.99
CA VAL A 142 6.57 -5.35 15.66
C VAL A 142 6.81 -6.68 14.92
N MET A 143 5.88 -7.63 15.11
CA MET A 143 5.91 -8.90 14.39
C MET A 143 5.44 -8.60 12.97
N ILE A 144 6.40 -8.38 12.12
CA ILE A 144 6.26 -8.35 10.69
C ILE A 144 5.71 -9.69 10.26
N LYS A 145 4.38 -9.77 10.12
CA LYS A 145 3.77 -10.88 9.39
C LYS A 145 3.84 -10.55 7.90
N THR A 146 4.99 -10.76 7.33
CA THR A 146 5.05 -11.07 5.91
C THR A 146 4.28 -12.39 5.69
N LYS A 147 2.97 -12.29 5.50
CA LYS A 147 2.24 -13.30 4.73
C LYS A 147 2.38 -12.96 3.24
N SER A 148 3.58 -12.63 2.79
CA SER A 148 3.92 -12.93 1.42
C SER A 148 4.05 -14.45 1.36
N LYS A 149 3.25 -15.14 0.57
CA LYS A 149 3.74 -16.38 -0.03
C LYS A 149 5.17 -16.07 -0.44
N ASP A 150 6.14 -16.91 -0.07
CA ASP A 150 7.54 -16.74 -0.43
C ASP A 150 7.68 -16.62 -1.97
N ILE A 151 7.43 -15.41 -2.48
CA ILE A 151 7.82 -15.05 -3.84
C ILE A 151 9.31 -14.79 -3.69
N ASN A 152 10.09 -15.83 -3.93
CA ASN A 152 11.54 -15.73 -3.94
C ASN A 152 11.94 -14.86 -5.13
N MET A 153 11.94 -13.52 -4.90
CA MET A 153 12.28 -12.55 -5.92
C MET A 153 13.79 -12.34 -5.94
N ASN A 154 14.40 -12.64 -7.08
CA ASN A 154 15.76 -12.19 -7.33
C ASN A 154 15.71 -10.69 -7.65
N VAL A 155 16.31 -9.86 -6.78
CA VAL A 155 16.42 -8.41 -6.98
C VAL A 155 17.87 -8.04 -7.23
N GLU A 156 18.13 -7.41 -8.36
CA GLU A 156 19.45 -6.93 -8.77
C GLU A 156 19.47 -5.39 -8.75
N ILE A 157 20.63 -4.80 -8.47
CA ILE A 157 20.82 -3.37 -8.64
C ILE A 157 21.40 -3.12 -10.03
N LYS A 158 20.67 -2.37 -10.86
CA LYS A 158 21.08 -2.00 -12.22
C LYS A 158 21.26 -0.49 -12.35
N ASP A 159 22.28 -0.06 -13.07
CA ASP A 159 22.43 1.33 -13.49
C ASP A 159 21.65 1.55 -14.79
N LEU A 160 20.81 2.57 -14.83
CA LEU A 160 20.12 3.02 -16.03
C LEU A 160 20.65 4.38 -16.45
N ASP A 161 20.81 4.58 -17.75
CA ASP A 161 20.97 5.91 -18.33
C ASP A 161 19.61 6.60 -18.47
N THR A 162 19.63 7.93 -18.59
CA THR A 162 18.43 8.72 -18.88
C THR A 162 17.74 8.20 -20.13
N GLN A 163 16.44 7.97 -20.05
CA GLN A 163 15.64 7.55 -21.21
C GLN A 163 14.47 8.50 -21.41
N ARG A 164 14.38 9.08 -22.60
CA ARG A 164 13.21 9.86 -23.01
C ARG A 164 12.09 8.91 -23.41
N VAL A 165 10.89 9.16 -22.88
CA VAL A 165 9.72 8.33 -23.15
C VAL A 165 8.52 9.16 -23.61
N CYS A 166 7.69 8.56 -24.46
CA CYS A 166 6.35 9.01 -24.74
C CYS A 166 5.39 8.29 -23.80
N THR A 167 4.51 9.03 -23.13
CA THR A 167 3.57 8.47 -22.13
C THR A 167 2.12 8.76 -22.51
N LEU A 168 1.23 7.85 -22.11
CA LEU A 168 -0.21 8.01 -22.15
C LEU A 168 -0.84 7.54 -20.85
N ALA A 169 -1.53 8.44 -20.16
CA ALA A 169 -2.22 8.09 -18.91
C ALA A 169 -3.44 7.21 -19.17
N SER A 170 -3.64 6.20 -18.31
CA SER A 170 -4.89 5.45 -18.23
C SER A 170 -6.00 6.38 -17.71
N GLN A 171 -7.18 6.32 -18.31
CA GLN A 171 -8.32 7.18 -17.93
C GLN A 171 -9.02 6.74 -16.66
N ARG A 172 -8.95 5.44 -16.34
CA ARG A 172 -9.58 4.81 -15.16
C ARG A 172 -8.55 4.00 -14.37
N GLY A 173 -7.42 4.59 -14.12
CA GLY A 173 -6.38 4.08 -13.25
C GLY A 173 -5.90 2.67 -13.61
N TYR A 174 -6.05 1.76 -12.65
CA TYR A 174 -5.59 0.36 -12.78
C TYR A 174 -6.68 -0.58 -13.29
N GLU A 175 -7.83 -0.07 -13.74
CA GLU A 175 -8.81 -0.94 -14.40
C GLU A 175 -8.21 -1.59 -15.65
N PRO A 176 -8.29 -2.93 -15.81
CA PRO A 176 -7.60 -3.66 -16.87
C PRO A 176 -7.90 -3.13 -18.28
N GLU A 177 -9.19 -2.87 -18.60
CA GLU A 177 -9.58 -2.33 -19.90
C GLU A 177 -8.96 -0.97 -20.18
N SER A 178 -8.84 -0.10 -19.17
CA SER A 178 -8.26 1.21 -19.31
C SER A 178 -6.74 1.16 -19.49
N ILE A 179 -6.07 0.24 -18.81
CA ILE A 179 -4.65 -0.07 -19.00
C ILE A 179 -4.39 -0.56 -20.44
N TYR A 180 -5.14 -1.54 -20.88
CA TYR A 180 -4.97 -2.10 -22.22
C TYR A 180 -5.24 -1.05 -23.31
N ASN A 181 -6.26 -0.22 -23.15
CA ASN A 181 -6.54 0.88 -24.07
C ASN A 181 -5.37 1.88 -24.16
N ALA A 182 -4.73 2.18 -23.02
CA ALA A 182 -3.56 3.07 -23.03
C ALA A 182 -2.38 2.43 -23.78
N TRP A 183 -2.15 1.13 -23.58
CA TRP A 183 -1.12 0.37 -24.29
C TRP A 183 -1.39 0.29 -25.80
N ASP A 184 -2.60 -0.04 -26.22
CA ASP A 184 -2.97 -0.14 -27.63
C ASP A 184 -2.74 1.19 -28.35
N LYS A 185 -3.18 2.32 -27.73
CA LYS A 185 -3.00 3.66 -28.30
C LYS A 185 -1.53 4.09 -28.40
N ILE A 186 -0.70 3.77 -27.40
CA ILE A 186 0.70 4.19 -27.47
C ILE A 186 1.49 3.35 -28.47
N ILE A 187 1.15 2.08 -28.64
CA ILE A 187 1.73 1.20 -29.66
C ILE A 187 1.31 1.66 -31.06
N GLU A 188 0.04 1.95 -31.27
CA GLU A 188 -0.45 2.51 -32.52
C GLU A 188 0.25 3.85 -32.86
N TRP A 189 0.35 4.75 -31.89
CA TRP A 189 1.07 6.01 -32.05
C TRP A 189 2.53 5.79 -32.43
N ALA A 190 3.22 4.87 -31.76
CA ALA A 190 4.61 4.54 -32.06
C ALA A 190 4.77 4.03 -33.51
N THR A 191 3.91 3.12 -33.94
CA THR A 191 3.88 2.58 -35.30
C THR A 191 3.67 3.68 -36.34
N ASN A 192 2.72 4.59 -36.09
CA ASN A 192 2.42 5.73 -36.99
C ASN A 192 3.55 6.76 -37.07
N ASN A 193 4.47 6.77 -36.09
CA ASN A 193 5.68 7.60 -36.09
C ASN A 193 6.93 6.84 -36.53
N GLY A 194 6.79 5.65 -37.13
CA GLY A 194 7.91 4.85 -37.66
C GLY A 194 8.76 4.19 -36.57
N ILE A 195 8.21 4.09 -35.33
CA ILE A 195 8.88 3.45 -34.21
C ILE A 195 8.40 1.99 -34.14
N LYS A 196 9.32 1.07 -34.22
CA LYS A 196 9.00 -0.34 -34.08
C LYS A 196 8.83 -0.68 -32.58
N ALA A 197 7.58 -0.73 -32.14
CA ALA A 197 7.24 -0.90 -30.74
C ALA A 197 7.81 -2.20 -30.13
N ASP A 198 7.98 -3.24 -30.90
CA ASP A 198 8.55 -4.52 -30.46
C ASP A 198 10.07 -4.46 -30.19
N GLU A 199 10.76 -3.50 -30.81
CA GLU A 199 12.20 -3.28 -30.64
C GLU A 199 12.49 -2.26 -29.49
N GLN A 200 11.46 -1.58 -28.98
CA GLN A 200 11.61 -0.56 -27.95
C GLN A 200 11.25 -1.08 -26.55
N GLN A 201 11.90 -0.51 -25.55
CA GLN A 201 11.54 -0.79 -24.17
C GLN A 201 10.21 -0.13 -23.83
N ARG A 202 9.31 -0.88 -23.17
CA ARG A 202 7.99 -0.48 -22.77
C ARG A 202 7.92 -0.43 -21.25
N PHE A 203 7.57 0.70 -20.68
CA PHE A 203 7.44 0.89 -19.25
C PHE A 203 6.05 1.39 -18.87
N ALA A 204 5.57 1.00 -17.71
CA ALA A 204 4.48 1.69 -17.06
C ALA A 204 5.01 2.45 -15.84
N PHE A 205 4.43 3.64 -15.61
CA PHE A 205 4.61 4.38 -14.38
C PHE A 205 3.45 4.04 -13.44
N ALA A 206 3.74 3.39 -12.33
CA ALA A 206 2.78 3.02 -11.29
C ALA A 206 2.93 3.95 -10.09
N PHE A 207 2.12 5.02 -10.06
CA PHE A 207 2.26 6.08 -9.06
C PHE A 207 1.64 5.72 -7.72
N ASP A 208 0.52 5.00 -7.72
CA ASP A 208 -0.28 4.78 -6.52
C ASP A 208 -0.27 3.30 -6.11
N ASN A 209 -0.64 3.06 -4.86
CA ASN A 209 -0.78 1.72 -4.33
C ASN A 209 -2.26 1.32 -4.31
N PRO A 210 -2.70 0.29 -5.07
CA PRO A 210 -4.09 -0.13 -5.15
C PRO A 210 -4.64 -0.71 -3.85
N THR A 211 -3.79 -1.04 -2.88
CA THR A 211 -4.27 -1.44 -1.54
C THR A 211 -4.77 -0.26 -0.71
N VAL A 212 -4.51 0.98 -1.14
CA VAL A 212 -4.88 2.23 -0.44
C VAL A 212 -5.78 3.11 -1.28
N THR A 213 -5.46 3.23 -2.56
CA THR A 213 -6.20 4.04 -3.53
C THR A 213 -7.12 3.14 -4.34
N PRO A 214 -8.42 3.45 -4.49
CA PRO A 214 -9.31 2.71 -5.37
C PRO A 214 -8.70 2.57 -6.78
N GLU A 215 -8.81 1.40 -7.37
CA GLU A 215 -8.17 1.07 -8.65
C GLU A 215 -8.50 2.07 -9.77
N ASP A 216 -9.77 2.50 -9.84
CA ASP A 216 -10.26 3.50 -10.81
C ASP A 216 -9.68 4.90 -10.61
N ARG A 217 -9.05 5.17 -9.47
CA ARG A 217 -8.42 6.44 -9.09
C ARG A 217 -6.91 6.38 -9.01
N CYS A 218 -6.33 5.20 -9.12
CA CYS A 218 -4.88 5.05 -9.22
C CYS A 218 -4.37 5.74 -10.49
N ARG A 219 -3.20 6.36 -10.41
CA ARG A 219 -2.54 6.94 -11.58
C ARG A 219 -1.62 5.91 -12.21
N TYR A 220 -1.84 5.68 -13.48
CA TYR A 220 -1.04 4.76 -14.30
C TYR A 220 -0.77 5.40 -15.65
N SER A 221 0.43 5.23 -16.19
CA SER A 221 0.75 5.68 -17.54
C SER A 221 1.55 4.61 -18.28
N ALA A 222 1.03 4.18 -19.42
CA ALA A 222 1.81 3.40 -20.38
C ALA A 222 2.87 4.29 -21.03
N SER A 223 4.05 3.75 -21.30
CA SER A 223 5.13 4.50 -21.94
C SER A 223 6.01 3.65 -22.84
N ILE A 224 6.58 4.28 -23.84
CA ILE A 224 7.54 3.69 -24.79
C ILE A 224 8.76 4.60 -24.92
N VAL A 225 9.94 4.01 -24.95
CA VAL A 225 11.19 4.75 -25.15
C VAL A 225 11.23 5.30 -26.57
N VAL A 226 11.65 6.56 -26.72
CA VAL A 226 11.69 7.27 -27.99
C VAL A 226 12.98 8.05 -28.15
N GLY A 227 13.39 8.26 -29.41
CA GLY A 227 14.54 9.09 -29.73
C GLY A 227 14.26 10.60 -29.49
N GLU A 228 15.35 11.37 -29.36
CA GLU A 228 15.31 12.81 -29.06
C GLU A 228 14.48 13.62 -30.06
N ASN A 229 14.50 13.25 -31.34
CA ASN A 229 13.87 13.98 -32.42
C ASN A 229 12.38 13.64 -32.64
N VAL A 230 11.79 12.74 -31.86
CA VAL A 230 10.40 12.35 -32.01
C VAL A 230 9.48 13.43 -31.45
N SER A 231 8.56 13.94 -32.28
CA SER A 231 7.58 14.96 -31.89
C SER A 231 6.42 14.27 -31.14
N ILE A 232 6.22 14.65 -29.87
CA ILE A 232 5.12 14.13 -29.04
C ILE A 232 4.08 15.24 -28.92
N LYS A 233 2.82 14.92 -29.27
CA LYS A 233 1.68 15.86 -29.21
C LYS A 233 0.53 15.27 -28.39
N PRO A 234 -0.31 16.09 -27.76
CA PRO A 234 -1.51 15.62 -27.08
C PRO A 234 -2.34 14.64 -27.92
N PRO A 235 -2.92 13.59 -27.32
CA PRO A 235 -3.05 13.32 -25.88
C PRO A 235 -1.80 12.70 -25.23
N PHE A 236 -0.74 12.43 -25.97
CA PHE A 236 0.52 11.92 -25.47
C PHE A 236 1.37 13.02 -24.85
N SER A 237 2.21 12.65 -23.91
CA SER A 237 3.09 13.57 -23.19
C SER A 237 4.54 13.07 -23.17
N PRO A 238 5.53 13.95 -23.32
CA PRO A 238 6.92 13.59 -23.10
C PRO A 238 7.16 13.39 -21.59
N SER A 239 7.97 12.42 -21.25
CA SER A 239 8.47 12.17 -19.88
C SER A 239 9.88 11.60 -19.95
N GLU A 240 10.47 11.35 -18.79
CA GLU A 240 11.82 10.86 -18.66
C GLU A 240 11.91 9.81 -17.56
N ILE A 241 12.67 8.74 -17.82
CA ILE A 241 13.19 7.84 -16.81
C ILE A 241 14.58 8.34 -16.46
N PRO A 242 14.82 8.88 -15.27
CA PRO A 242 16.08 9.51 -14.92
C PRO A 242 17.21 8.49 -14.78
N LYS A 243 18.42 8.92 -15.10
CA LYS A 243 19.63 8.17 -14.79
C LYS A 243 19.71 7.84 -13.30
N GLY A 244 20.29 6.69 -12.97
CA GLY A 244 20.60 6.30 -11.60
C GLY A 244 20.56 4.81 -11.37
N LYS A 245 20.67 4.44 -10.10
CA LYS A 245 20.56 3.04 -9.65
C LYS A 245 19.11 2.67 -9.41
N TYR A 246 18.76 1.47 -9.85
CA TYR A 246 17.44 0.90 -9.67
C TYR A 246 17.54 -0.50 -9.08
N ALA A 247 16.72 -0.78 -8.06
CA ALA A 247 16.43 -2.15 -7.67
C ALA A 247 15.48 -2.75 -8.71
N VAL A 248 15.86 -3.85 -9.31
CA VAL A 248 15.13 -4.51 -10.41
C VAL A 248 14.79 -5.91 -10.00
N ALA A 249 13.50 -6.20 -9.86
CA ALA A 249 12.99 -7.53 -9.57
C ALA A 249 12.33 -8.13 -10.81
N TYR A 250 12.71 -9.33 -11.17
CA TYR A 250 12.03 -10.09 -12.21
C TYR A 250 10.81 -10.81 -11.62
N PHE A 251 9.70 -10.75 -12.34
CA PHE A 251 8.45 -11.43 -11.99
C PHE A 251 7.87 -12.15 -13.20
N LYS A 252 7.40 -13.38 -12.97
CA LYS A 252 6.60 -14.16 -13.90
C LYS A 252 5.51 -14.89 -13.12
N GLY A 253 4.25 -14.63 -13.45
CA GLY A 253 3.11 -15.20 -12.72
C GLY A 253 1.78 -14.79 -13.30
N SER A 254 0.71 -15.00 -12.54
CA SER A 254 -0.63 -14.56 -12.93
C SER A 254 -0.80 -13.05 -12.72
N PRO A 255 -1.76 -12.39 -13.41
CA PRO A 255 -2.09 -10.97 -13.18
C PRO A 255 -2.46 -10.67 -11.72
N GLU A 256 -3.12 -11.59 -11.02
CA GLU A 256 -3.54 -11.44 -9.62
C GLU A 256 -2.34 -11.43 -8.65
N GLU A 257 -1.23 -12.07 -9.02
CA GLU A 257 -0.02 -12.13 -8.21
C GLU A 257 0.87 -10.87 -8.37
N THR A 258 0.60 -10.03 -9.36
CA THR A 258 1.41 -8.83 -9.67
C THR A 258 1.53 -7.89 -8.47
N ILE A 259 0.43 -7.61 -7.78
CA ILE A 259 0.43 -6.71 -6.60
C ILE A 259 1.30 -7.30 -5.48
N GLN A 260 1.26 -8.61 -5.28
CA GLN A 260 2.08 -9.28 -4.26
C GLN A 260 3.57 -9.22 -4.63
N ALA A 261 3.91 -9.36 -5.90
CA ALA A 261 5.28 -9.20 -6.38
C ALA A 261 5.79 -7.77 -6.15
N GLN A 262 4.99 -6.75 -6.48
CA GLN A 262 5.31 -5.35 -6.20
C GLN A 262 5.55 -5.10 -4.71
N LEU A 263 4.65 -5.59 -3.85
CA LEU A 263 4.77 -5.42 -2.40
C LEU A 263 5.97 -6.17 -1.83
N GLY A 264 6.35 -7.31 -2.38
CA GLY A 264 7.49 -8.11 -1.94
C GLY A 264 8.82 -7.33 -1.93
N ILE A 265 9.05 -6.44 -2.91
CA ILE A 265 10.24 -5.57 -2.92
C ILE A 265 10.26 -4.70 -1.66
N TYR A 266 9.10 -4.14 -1.25
CA TYR A 266 8.99 -3.21 -0.13
C TYR A 266 8.90 -3.89 1.22
N SER A 267 8.33 -5.10 1.29
CA SER A 267 8.17 -5.84 2.55
C SER A 267 9.40 -6.63 2.95
N ASP A 268 10.13 -7.16 1.97
CA ASP A 268 11.22 -8.09 2.22
C ASP A 268 12.59 -7.53 1.77
N TRP A 269 12.75 -7.18 0.49
CA TRP A 269 14.06 -6.83 -0.02
C TRP A 269 14.57 -5.47 0.47
N LEU A 270 13.82 -4.39 0.25
CA LEU A 270 14.24 -3.02 0.64
C LEU A 270 14.61 -2.91 2.13
N PRO A 271 13.80 -3.43 3.08
CA PRO A 271 14.13 -3.34 4.50
C PRO A 271 15.41 -4.10 4.92
N ASN A 272 15.91 -5.00 4.07
CA ASN A 272 17.11 -5.79 4.34
C ASN A 272 18.31 -5.40 3.46
N SER A 273 18.11 -4.54 2.46
CA SER A 273 19.11 -4.23 1.43
C SER A 273 20.14 -3.18 1.83
N GLY A 274 19.87 -2.37 2.84
CA GLY A 274 20.72 -1.23 3.23
C GLY A 274 20.65 -0.04 2.29
N VAL A 275 19.77 -0.05 1.27
CA VAL A 275 19.56 1.07 0.35
C VAL A 275 18.17 1.70 0.55
N GLU A 276 18.00 2.94 0.06
CA GLU A 276 16.75 3.68 0.17
C GLU A 276 16.15 3.97 -1.20
N PRO A 277 14.81 3.86 -1.33
CA PRO A 277 14.13 4.29 -2.55
C PRO A 277 14.15 5.81 -2.67
N ASP A 278 14.37 6.29 -3.90
CA ASP A 278 14.28 7.70 -4.25
C ASP A 278 12.83 8.16 -4.41
N ASN A 279 12.60 9.47 -4.51
CA ASN A 279 11.27 10.06 -4.72
C ASN A 279 10.85 9.96 -6.21
N PHE A 280 10.76 8.76 -6.73
CA PHE A 280 10.38 8.46 -8.10
C PHE A 280 9.36 7.32 -8.13
N PRO A 281 8.34 7.32 -9.00
CA PRO A 281 7.36 6.26 -9.06
C PRO A 281 7.99 4.92 -9.42
N MET A 282 7.34 3.84 -9.02
CA MET A 282 7.71 2.51 -9.45
C MET A 282 7.48 2.36 -10.95
N LEU A 283 8.41 1.70 -11.65
CA LEU A 283 8.23 1.37 -13.05
C LEU A 283 8.02 -0.14 -13.21
N GLU A 284 7.25 -0.51 -14.20
CA GLU A 284 7.02 -1.88 -14.64
C GLU A 284 7.44 -1.99 -16.10
N ARG A 285 8.45 -2.80 -16.38
CA ARG A 285 8.87 -3.10 -17.75
C ARG A 285 8.24 -4.41 -18.17
N TYR A 286 7.25 -4.34 -19.04
CA TYR A 286 6.58 -5.52 -19.56
C TYR A 286 7.41 -6.19 -20.63
N LEU A 287 7.63 -7.50 -20.47
CA LEU A 287 8.39 -8.34 -21.36
C LEU A 287 7.50 -9.13 -22.32
N ASN A 288 6.19 -9.23 -22.00
CA ASN A 288 5.20 -9.90 -22.82
C ASN A 288 3.86 -9.14 -22.86
N ASP A 289 2.89 -9.64 -23.62
CA ASP A 289 1.49 -9.20 -23.57
C ASP A 289 0.64 -10.29 -22.88
N ALA A 290 0.22 -10.02 -21.66
CA ALA A 290 -0.55 -10.97 -20.85
C ALA A 290 -1.89 -11.38 -21.48
N ARG A 291 -2.45 -10.58 -22.37
CA ARG A 291 -3.68 -10.91 -23.12
C ARG A 291 -3.46 -12.05 -24.11
N VAL A 292 -2.24 -12.14 -24.63
CA VAL A 292 -1.86 -13.17 -25.62
C VAL A 292 -1.34 -14.41 -24.92
N ASP A 293 -0.48 -14.21 -23.92
CA ASP A 293 0.28 -15.30 -23.29
C ASP A 293 -0.42 -15.92 -22.09
N GLY A 294 -1.43 -15.23 -21.51
CA GLY A 294 -2.18 -15.70 -20.34
C GLY A 294 -1.41 -15.59 -19.01
N TYR A 295 -0.22 -15.00 -19.01
CA TYR A 295 0.57 -14.69 -17.81
C TYR A 295 1.27 -13.34 -17.98
N VAL A 296 1.67 -12.75 -16.85
CA VAL A 296 2.49 -11.54 -16.81
C VAL A 296 3.97 -11.92 -16.67
N GLU A 297 4.80 -11.33 -17.52
CA GLU A 297 6.26 -11.39 -17.41
C GLU A 297 6.78 -9.95 -17.44
N MET A 298 7.44 -9.53 -16.36
CA MET A 298 7.89 -8.14 -16.22
C MET A 298 9.09 -8.02 -15.29
N GLU A 299 9.79 -6.90 -15.44
CA GLU A 299 10.73 -6.39 -14.44
C GLU A 299 10.12 -5.21 -13.70
N ILE A 300 10.22 -5.21 -12.38
CA ILE A 300 9.74 -4.13 -11.50
C ILE A 300 10.93 -3.31 -11.06
N TYR A 301 10.89 -2.00 -11.31
CA TYR A 301 11.99 -1.07 -11.04
C TYR A 301 11.64 -0.12 -9.91
N VAL A 302 12.49 -0.03 -8.91
CA VAL A 302 12.42 0.98 -7.84
C VAL A 302 13.69 1.80 -7.88
N LYS A 303 13.58 3.10 -8.21
CA LYS A 303 14.74 4.00 -8.21
C LYS A 303 15.30 4.14 -6.81
N LEU A 304 16.61 4.07 -6.69
CA LEU A 304 17.35 4.20 -5.43
C LEU A 304 17.93 5.60 -5.31
N LYS A 305 18.06 6.08 -4.08
CA LYS A 305 18.83 7.30 -3.81
C LYS A 305 20.31 7.07 -4.13
N ASP A 306 20.97 8.10 -4.62
CA ASP A 306 22.41 8.10 -4.68
C ASP A 306 22.96 8.00 -3.24
N LEU A 307 23.97 7.14 -3.05
CA LEU A 307 24.62 6.93 -1.76
C LEU A 307 25.54 8.09 -1.42
#